data_ffa8cc441db03733278b36d092e13f61
#
_entry.id   ffa8cc441db03733278b36d092e13f61
#
_cell.length_a   1.000
_cell.length_b   1.000
_cell.length_c   1.000
_cell.angle_alpha   90.00
_cell.angle_beta   90.00
_cell.angle_gamma   90.00
#
_symmetry.space_group_name_H-M   'P 1'
#
loop_
_entity.id
_entity.type
_entity.pdbx_description
1 polymer ?
#
loop_
_entity_poly.entity_id
_entity_poly.type
_entity_poly.pdbx_seq_one_letter_code
_entity_poly.pdbx_strand_id
1 'polypeptide(L)'
;MFDIEKFKEELSKYGLTIENYEAILKDIDSKIDGENDYDWSELKDKYSVQCNSDTIRKASSTIFGGKIRSEYEKHKSVQNNKNSSTDELDVKIQDMRKEKIKLSDARVEYNRLIRQEARKESYADMVKRIICENVEPMNIPVHYTLFNSSTDLLCHLTDVHCGIEIHNWKNNFDEDILKKRIEKITSDILDIRGMHESENCYLVIGEILSGIIHNNLRLQNNMDLMEQFKYVSELISAMLSRMANHFNHIYVYTTPGNHSRISPKKEESLDGENMDVLLPFYLKARMQNIDNITICDNTIEPEIAMFNIRGNNVFATHGHKDSPSNVVQNFTMMFNVKPDIVLLGHRHTNAMETVYDTKVIQSGCVSGSDQFATSIRKVNRPEQTVSVIGDKGLICLYDIQLD
;
A
#
# COMPACT_ATOMS: atom_id res chain seq x y z
N MET A 1 41.06 -24.06 29.42
CA MET A 1 41.66 -23.02 30.31
C MET A 1 42.10 -21.89 29.40
N PHE A 2 41.71 -20.64 29.68
CA PHE A 2 42.08 -19.49 28.86
C PHE A 2 43.58 -19.22 28.99
N ASP A 3 44.29 -19.17 27.85
CA ASP A 3 45.73 -18.97 27.81
C ASP A 3 46.05 -17.48 27.67
N ILE A 4 46.37 -16.83 28.78
CA ILE A 4 46.62 -15.39 28.85
C ILE A 4 47.85 -14.93 28.06
N GLU A 5 48.89 -15.81 27.96
CA GLU A 5 50.12 -15.46 27.22
C GLU A 5 49.84 -15.47 25.72
N LYS A 6 49.12 -16.48 25.22
CA LYS A 6 48.69 -16.53 23.85
C LYS A 6 47.74 -15.36 23.48
N PHE A 7 46.93 -14.97 24.45
CA PHE A 7 46.05 -13.79 24.26
C PHE A 7 46.85 -12.48 24.18
N LYS A 8 47.89 -12.32 24.98
CA LYS A 8 48.81 -11.16 24.87
C LYS A 8 49.54 -11.11 23.53
N GLU A 9 49.93 -12.26 22.99
CA GLU A 9 50.54 -12.36 21.65
C GLU A 9 49.54 -11.95 20.55
N GLU A 10 48.29 -12.34 20.69
CA GLU A 10 47.23 -11.91 19.79
C GLU A 10 47.00 -10.41 19.85
N LEU A 11 46.92 -9.81 21.05
CA LEU A 11 46.75 -8.35 21.23
C LEU A 11 47.93 -7.57 20.63
N SER A 12 49.13 -8.09 20.74
CA SER A 12 50.34 -7.44 20.18
C SER A 12 50.32 -7.30 18.67
N LYS A 13 49.63 -8.22 17.96
CA LYS A 13 49.41 -8.11 16.50
C LYS A 13 48.57 -6.89 16.09
N TYR A 14 47.76 -6.39 17.02
CA TYR A 14 46.93 -5.19 16.85
C TYR A 14 47.55 -3.97 17.50
N GLY A 15 48.76 -4.06 18.04
CA GLY A 15 49.44 -2.96 18.75
C GLY A 15 48.83 -2.65 20.13
N LEU A 16 48.10 -3.59 20.73
CA LEU A 16 47.39 -3.42 21.98
C LEU A 16 48.07 -4.13 23.17
N THR A 17 47.97 -3.47 24.33
CA THR A 17 48.19 -4.10 25.65
C THR A 17 46.86 -4.53 26.26
N ILE A 18 46.88 -5.30 27.36
CA ILE A 18 45.64 -5.66 28.07
C ILE A 18 44.91 -4.41 28.57
N GLU A 19 45.61 -3.42 29.07
CA GLU A 19 45.03 -2.18 29.59
C GLU A 19 44.34 -1.39 28.48
N ASN A 20 45.01 -1.21 27.34
CA ASN A 20 44.42 -0.55 26.17
C ASN A 20 43.24 -1.32 25.60
N TYR A 21 43.30 -2.65 25.61
CA TYR A 21 42.21 -3.52 25.18
C TYR A 21 40.95 -3.35 26.05
N GLU A 22 41.11 -3.30 27.38
CA GLU A 22 39.99 -3.05 28.28
C GLU A 22 39.39 -1.65 28.10
N ALA A 23 40.23 -0.66 27.88
CA ALA A 23 39.79 0.70 27.65
C ALA A 23 39.00 0.85 26.33
N ILE A 24 39.48 0.24 25.26
CA ILE A 24 38.76 0.27 23.95
C ILE A 24 37.46 -0.52 24.02
N LEU A 25 37.39 -1.66 24.73
CA LEU A 25 36.13 -2.38 24.90
C LEU A 25 35.08 -1.55 25.61
N LYS A 26 35.46 -0.78 26.62
CA LYS A 26 34.58 0.11 27.34
C LYS A 26 34.03 1.23 26.42
N ASP A 27 34.90 1.81 25.60
CA ASP A 27 34.46 2.86 24.64
C ASP A 27 33.58 2.29 23.50
N ILE A 28 33.84 1.02 23.08
CA ILE A 28 32.98 0.31 22.13
C ILE A 28 31.58 0.07 22.72
N ASP A 29 31.51 -0.37 23.97
CA ASP A 29 30.22 -0.58 24.67
C ASP A 29 29.47 0.73 24.83
N SER A 30 30.13 1.82 25.29
CA SER A 30 29.53 3.16 25.39
C SER A 30 29.07 3.71 24.05
N LYS A 31 29.76 3.38 22.95
CA LYS A 31 29.30 3.75 21.60
C LYS A 31 28.04 2.96 21.18
N ILE A 32 28.02 1.67 21.43
CA ILE A 32 26.87 0.82 21.13
C ILE A 32 25.66 1.26 21.95
N ASP A 33 25.87 1.65 23.19
CA ASP A 33 24.85 2.16 24.12
C ASP A 33 24.43 3.62 23.82
N GLY A 34 25.11 4.30 22.87
CA GLY A 34 24.81 5.68 22.48
C GLY A 34 25.24 6.72 23.53
N GLU A 35 26.22 6.39 24.38
CA GLU A 35 26.77 7.26 25.42
C GLU A 35 27.96 8.10 24.92
N ASN A 36 28.54 7.76 23.77
CA ASN A 36 29.56 8.55 23.09
C ASN A 36 29.33 8.59 21.57
N ASP A 37 29.84 9.67 20.93
CA ASP A 37 29.67 9.94 19.51
C ASP A 37 30.90 9.59 18.66
N TYR A 38 31.93 8.90 19.23
CA TYR A 38 33.09 8.53 18.45
C TYR A 38 32.71 7.73 17.21
N ASP A 39 33.32 8.04 16.06
CA ASP A 39 33.23 7.12 14.93
C ASP A 39 34.26 5.96 15.11
N TRP A 40 34.14 4.94 14.23
CA TRP A 40 35.01 3.76 14.32
C TRP A 40 36.46 4.04 13.93
N SER A 41 36.73 5.09 13.15
CA SER A 41 38.11 5.54 12.84
C SER A 41 38.70 6.34 14.00
N GLU A 42 37.91 7.16 14.66
CA GLU A 42 38.36 7.89 15.87
C GLU A 42 38.74 6.93 17.01
N LEU A 43 37.96 5.87 17.23
CA LEU A 43 38.31 4.84 18.21
C LEU A 43 39.60 4.10 17.85
N LYS A 44 39.81 3.79 16.58
CA LYS A 44 41.04 3.20 16.08
C LYS A 44 42.25 4.11 16.36
N ASP A 45 42.15 5.39 16.03
CA ASP A 45 43.24 6.35 16.14
C ASP A 45 43.54 6.67 17.61
N LYS A 46 42.52 6.80 18.47
CA LYS A 46 42.64 7.02 19.93
C LYS A 46 43.49 5.96 20.61
N TYR A 47 43.37 4.70 20.20
CA TYR A 47 44.11 3.58 20.79
C TYR A 47 45.24 3.07 19.90
N SER A 48 45.52 3.77 18.78
CA SER A 48 46.58 3.39 17.80
C SER A 48 46.47 1.94 17.33
N VAL A 49 45.23 1.46 17.11
CA VAL A 49 45.01 0.03 16.77
C VAL A 49 45.47 -0.26 15.34
N GLN A 50 46.33 -1.26 15.20
CA GLN A 50 46.90 -1.70 13.93
C GLN A 50 45.91 -2.61 13.14
N CYS A 51 44.76 -2.06 12.75
CA CYS A 51 43.77 -2.79 11.91
C CYS A 51 42.90 -1.80 11.15
N ASN A 52 42.02 -2.30 10.28
CA ASN A 52 41.00 -1.50 9.64
C ASN A 52 39.90 -1.15 10.66
N SER A 53 39.30 0.06 10.58
CA SER A 53 38.18 0.48 11.45
C SER A 53 36.97 -0.46 11.38
N ASP A 54 36.72 -1.07 10.23
CA ASP A 54 35.72 -2.14 10.03
C ASP A 54 35.97 -3.39 10.90
N THR A 55 37.22 -3.67 11.27
CA THR A 55 37.56 -4.79 12.15
C THR A 55 37.08 -4.55 13.57
N ILE A 56 37.11 -3.30 14.04
CA ILE A 56 36.57 -2.90 15.34
C ILE A 56 35.05 -2.94 15.31
N ARG A 57 34.42 -2.48 14.22
CA ARG A 57 32.97 -2.44 14.04
C ARG A 57 32.35 -3.85 13.94
N LYS A 58 32.99 -4.76 13.21
CA LYS A 58 32.52 -6.15 13.02
C LYS A 58 32.90 -7.03 14.21
N ALA A 59 32.35 -6.75 15.36
CA ALA A 59 32.65 -7.39 16.64
C ALA A 59 32.52 -8.93 16.67
N SER A 60 31.89 -9.59 15.70
CA SER A 60 31.58 -11.03 15.74
C SER A 60 32.75 -11.96 15.40
N SER A 61 33.79 -11.46 14.73
CA SER A 61 34.91 -12.32 14.22
C SER A 61 36.31 -11.87 14.63
N THR A 62 36.45 -10.90 15.54
CA THR A 62 37.69 -10.29 15.93
C THR A 62 37.93 -10.38 17.43
N ILE A 63 39.12 -9.95 17.90
CA ILE A 63 39.45 -9.87 19.34
C ILE A 63 38.50 -8.96 20.14
N PHE A 64 37.78 -8.04 19.47
CA PHE A 64 36.89 -7.10 20.11
C PHE A 64 35.50 -7.67 20.40
N GLY A 65 35.20 -8.87 19.98
CA GLY A 65 33.88 -9.48 20.18
C GLY A 65 33.91 -11.01 20.10
N GLY A 66 32.71 -11.61 20.03
CA GLY A 66 32.53 -13.04 19.86
C GLY A 66 33.14 -13.89 20.97
N LYS A 67 33.68 -15.03 20.57
CA LYS A 67 34.16 -16.05 21.50
C LYS A 67 35.41 -15.59 22.30
N ILE A 68 36.32 -14.87 21.66
CA ILE A 68 37.59 -14.43 22.29
C ILE A 68 37.33 -13.45 23.43
N ARG A 69 36.48 -12.43 23.19
CA ARG A 69 36.05 -11.47 24.21
C ARG A 69 35.36 -12.19 25.38
N SER A 70 34.42 -13.08 25.08
CA SER A 70 33.66 -13.83 26.08
C SER A 70 34.58 -14.73 26.95
N GLU A 71 35.58 -15.36 26.34
CA GLU A 71 36.55 -16.18 27.08
C GLU A 71 37.48 -15.34 27.98
N TYR A 72 37.88 -14.15 27.50
CA TYR A 72 38.66 -13.21 28.32
C TYR A 72 37.84 -12.66 29.51
N GLU A 73 36.61 -12.23 29.27
CA GLU A 73 35.72 -11.74 30.33
C GLU A 73 35.44 -12.81 31.39
N LYS A 74 35.24 -14.08 30.98
CA LYS A 74 35.12 -15.21 31.90
C LYS A 74 36.39 -15.45 32.70
N HIS A 75 37.56 -15.33 32.08
CA HIS A 75 38.84 -15.49 32.79
C HIS A 75 39.03 -14.39 33.85
N LYS A 76 38.69 -13.16 33.50
CA LYS A 76 38.72 -12.00 34.41
C LYS A 76 37.73 -12.15 35.57
N SER A 77 36.51 -12.64 35.32
CA SER A 77 35.52 -12.89 36.37
C SER A 77 35.96 -13.97 37.37
N VAL A 78 36.60 -15.03 36.90
CA VAL A 78 37.16 -16.09 37.77
C VAL A 78 38.31 -15.59 38.66
N GLN A 79 39.12 -14.66 38.17
CA GLN A 79 40.18 -14.03 38.99
C GLN A 79 39.62 -13.09 40.05
N ASN A 80 38.53 -12.37 39.76
CA ASN A 80 37.85 -11.45 40.68
C ASN A 80 37.00 -12.19 41.73
N ASN A 81 36.47 -13.37 41.43
CA ASN A 81 35.61 -14.17 42.32
C ASN A 81 36.34 -14.92 43.44
N LYS A 82 37.61 -14.63 43.69
CA LYS A 82 38.27 -15.13 44.91
C LYS A 82 37.96 -14.32 46.18
N ASN A 83 37.18 -13.27 46.06
CA ASN A 83 36.70 -12.45 47.18
C ASN A 83 35.22 -12.14 47.04
N SER A 84 34.41 -12.80 47.90
CA SER A 84 33.05 -12.43 48.39
C SER A 84 31.80 -12.59 47.50
N SER A 85 30.79 -13.22 48.05
CA SER A 85 29.31 -13.07 47.98
C SER A 85 28.71 -12.14 46.88
N THR A 86 28.54 -12.63 45.66
CA THR A 86 28.04 -11.82 44.54
C THR A 86 27.02 -12.51 43.64
N ASP A 87 26.59 -13.76 43.92
CA ASP A 87 25.66 -14.45 43.03
C ASP A 87 24.31 -13.75 42.85
N GLU A 88 23.78 -13.11 43.89
CA GLU A 88 22.55 -12.34 43.80
C GLU A 88 22.68 -10.99 43.04
N LEU A 89 23.88 -10.39 43.14
CA LEU A 89 24.16 -9.11 42.46
C LEU A 89 24.35 -9.31 40.95
N ASP A 90 25.02 -10.40 40.57
CA ASP A 90 25.27 -10.75 39.17
C ASP A 90 23.97 -11.14 38.43
N VAL A 91 23.03 -11.81 39.11
CA VAL A 91 21.69 -12.09 38.57
C VAL A 91 20.90 -10.79 38.33
N LYS A 92 20.91 -9.88 39.29
CA LYS A 92 20.26 -8.57 39.13
C LYS A 92 20.89 -7.73 38.02
N ILE A 93 22.20 -7.72 37.89
CA ILE A 93 22.89 -7.01 36.81
C ILE A 93 22.54 -7.61 35.43
N GLN A 94 22.44 -8.94 35.31
CA GLN A 94 21.99 -9.56 34.07
C GLN A 94 20.55 -9.25 33.73
N ASP A 95 19.68 -9.21 34.71
CA ASP A 95 18.27 -8.87 34.49
C ASP A 95 18.11 -7.38 34.10
N MET A 96 18.85 -6.48 34.76
CA MET A 96 18.89 -5.06 34.35
C MET A 96 19.47 -4.86 32.93
N ARG A 97 20.48 -5.65 32.53
CA ARG A 97 20.99 -5.62 31.15
C ARG A 97 19.97 -6.10 30.14
N LYS A 98 19.21 -7.16 30.44
CA LYS A 98 18.12 -7.65 29.58
C LYS A 98 17.00 -6.59 29.44
N GLU A 99 16.63 -5.96 30.54
CA GLU A 99 15.63 -4.88 30.55
C GLU A 99 16.11 -3.67 29.75
N LYS A 100 17.38 -3.27 29.88
CA LYS A 100 17.97 -2.17 29.12
C LYS A 100 17.97 -2.46 27.62
N ILE A 101 18.28 -3.70 27.20
CA ILE A 101 18.22 -4.12 25.80
C ILE A 101 16.80 -4.06 25.27
N LYS A 102 15.81 -4.60 26.01
CA LYS A 102 14.40 -4.52 25.63
C LYS A 102 13.91 -3.08 25.48
N LEU A 103 14.31 -2.18 26.38
CA LEU A 103 13.98 -0.76 26.31
C LEU A 103 14.65 -0.07 25.11
N SER A 104 15.89 -0.43 24.80
CA SER A 104 16.59 0.08 23.60
C SER A 104 15.90 -0.37 22.33
N ASP A 105 15.55 -1.66 22.22
CA ASP A 105 14.85 -2.20 21.05
C ASP A 105 13.45 -1.57 20.89
N ALA A 106 12.71 -1.43 21.98
CA ALA A 106 11.41 -0.76 21.97
C ALA A 106 11.52 0.72 21.54
N ARG A 107 12.58 1.44 21.97
CA ARG A 107 12.84 2.82 21.58
C ARG A 107 13.21 2.95 20.09
N VAL A 108 13.99 2.01 19.57
CA VAL A 108 14.34 1.96 18.14
C VAL A 108 13.09 1.73 17.30
N GLU A 109 12.24 0.77 17.69
CA GLU A 109 10.99 0.47 17.01
C GLU A 109 10.01 1.66 17.07
N TYR A 110 9.85 2.28 18.24
CA TYR A 110 9.02 3.47 18.41
C TYR A 110 9.49 4.66 17.55
N ASN A 111 10.79 4.95 17.54
CA ASN A 111 11.36 5.99 16.68
C ASN A 111 11.22 5.66 15.19
N ARG A 112 11.26 4.38 14.82
CA ARG A 112 10.99 3.93 13.45
C ARG A 112 9.53 4.23 13.06
N LEU A 113 8.58 3.90 13.93
CA LEU A 113 7.16 4.18 13.72
C LEU A 113 6.88 5.68 13.59
N ILE A 114 7.40 6.51 14.50
CA ILE A 114 7.24 7.97 14.43
C ILE A 114 7.83 8.54 13.13
N ARG A 115 9.02 8.08 12.72
CA ARG A 115 9.63 8.52 11.45
C ARG A 115 8.82 8.08 10.24
N GLN A 116 8.20 6.92 10.29
CA GLN A 116 7.32 6.44 9.24
C GLN A 116 6.05 7.29 9.16
N GLU A 117 5.40 7.59 10.29
CA GLU A 117 4.22 8.46 10.34
C GLU A 117 4.52 9.88 9.88
N ALA A 118 5.59 10.49 10.36
CA ALA A 118 6.01 11.84 9.94
C ALA A 118 6.33 11.92 8.43
N ARG A 119 6.91 10.86 7.86
CA ARG A 119 7.14 10.78 6.41
C ARG A 119 5.84 10.63 5.62
N LYS A 120 4.88 9.84 6.13
CA LYS A 120 3.56 9.66 5.51
C LYS A 120 2.81 10.98 5.41
N GLU A 121 2.65 11.69 6.52
CA GLU A 121 1.92 12.96 6.56
C GLU A 121 2.59 14.00 5.66
N SER A 122 3.91 14.18 5.78
CA SER A 122 4.63 15.17 4.99
C SER A 122 4.61 14.89 3.49
N TYR A 123 4.78 13.61 3.07
CA TYR A 123 4.76 13.26 1.64
C TYR A 123 3.37 13.35 1.06
N ALA A 124 2.35 12.81 1.73
CA ALA A 124 0.97 12.87 1.27
C ALA A 124 0.47 14.31 1.16
N ASP A 125 0.76 15.17 2.14
CA ASP A 125 0.36 16.57 2.13
C ASP A 125 1.10 17.36 1.05
N MET A 126 2.36 17.06 0.81
CA MET A 126 3.13 17.65 -0.29
C MET A 126 2.51 17.28 -1.65
N VAL A 127 2.20 16.00 -1.87
CA VAL A 127 1.60 15.53 -3.13
C VAL A 127 0.22 16.13 -3.33
N LYS A 128 -0.62 16.15 -2.29
CA LYS A 128 -1.95 16.79 -2.35
C LYS A 128 -1.84 18.27 -2.73
N ARG A 129 -0.92 19.00 -2.12
CA ARG A 129 -0.68 20.41 -2.43
C ARG A 129 -0.23 20.60 -3.88
N ILE A 130 0.73 19.79 -4.36
CA ILE A 130 1.20 19.85 -5.74
C ILE A 130 0.06 19.60 -6.73
N ILE A 131 -0.82 18.62 -6.44
CA ILE A 131 -1.99 18.34 -7.28
C ILE A 131 -2.91 19.56 -7.29
N CYS A 132 -3.28 20.09 -6.13
CA CYS A 132 -4.20 21.25 -6.05
C CYS A 132 -3.64 22.52 -6.72
N GLU A 133 -2.33 22.73 -6.70
CA GLU A 133 -1.67 23.89 -7.29
C GLU A 133 -1.44 23.80 -8.81
N ASN A 134 -1.31 22.58 -9.35
CA ASN A 134 -0.87 22.38 -10.75
C ASN A 134 -1.90 21.70 -11.66
N VAL A 135 -2.96 21.11 -11.11
CA VAL A 135 -4.03 20.53 -11.93
C VAL A 135 -4.99 21.64 -12.36
N GLU A 136 -5.01 21.93 -13.66
CA GLU A 136 -5.94 22.88 -14.21
C GLU A 136 -7.37 22.35 -14.19
N PRO A 137 -8.34 23.12 -13.67
CA PRO A 137 -9.75 22.73 -13.69
C PRO A 137 -10.29 22.56 -15.10
N MET A 138 -11.14 21.58 -15.29
CA MET A 138 -11.86 21.40 -16.53
C MET A 138 -13.03 22.41 -16.61
N ASN A 139 -13.07 23.19 -17.68
CA ASN A 139 -14.12 24.19 -17.91
C ASN A 139 -14.98 23.71 -19.08
N ILE A 140 -16.03 22.98 -18.77
CA ILE A 140 -17.00 22.49 -19.77
C ILE A 140 -18.36 23.07 -19.43
N PRO A 141 -19.04 23.67 -20.39
CA PRO A 141 -20.42 24.06 -20.20
C PRO A 141 -21.25 22.78 -20.03
N VAL A 142 -21.82 22.59 -18.85
CA VAL A 142 -22.71 21.46 -18.56
C VAL A 142 -24.15 21.91 -18.89
N HIS A 143 -24.71 21.29 -19.90
CA HIS A 143 -26.12 21.47 -20.28
C HIS A 143 -26.85 20.17 -20.01
N TYR A 144 -27.49 20.06 -18.86
CA TYR A 144 -28.26 18.88 -18.50
C TYR A 144 -29.73 19.24 -18.27
N THR A 145 -30.59 18.32 -18.63
CA THR A 145 -32.01 18.39 -18.29
C THR A 145 -32.20 17.54 -17.04
N LEU A 146 -32.80 18.14 -16.00
CA LEU A 146 -33.16 17.41 -14.80
C LEU A 146 -34.19 16.33 -15.11
N PHE A 147 -33.91 15.11 -14.68
CA PHE A 147 -34.85 14.00 -14.80
C PHE A 147 -35.44 13.72 -13.43
N ASN A 148 -36.69 13.27 -13.42
CA ASN A 148 -37.31 12.72 -12.21
C ASN A 148 -37.66 11.27 -12.52
N SER A 149 -36.85 10.36 -11.96
CA SER A 149 -36.94 8.94 -12.23
C SER A 149 -37.00 8.16 -10.93
N SER A 150 -37.42 6.88 -11.02
CA SER A 150 -37.39 5.92 -9.91
C SER A 150 -36.13 5.08 -9.92
N THR A 151 -35.13 5.38 -10.75
CA THR A 151 -33.91 4.61 -10.89
C THR A 151 -32.65 5.46 -10.87
N ASP A 152 -31.57 4.91 -10.35
CA ASP A 152 -30.21 5.41 -10.45
C ASP A 152 -29.27 4.32 -11.01
N LEU A 153 -28.15 4.71 -11.58
CA LEU A 153 -27.11 3.77 -11.99
C LEU A 153 -26.03 3.61 -10.92
N LEU A 154 -25.63 2.38 -10.71
CA LEU A 154 -24.44 2.02 -9.96
C LEU A 154 -23.45 1.38 -10.92
N CYS A 155 -22.39 2.12 -11.25
CA CYS A 155 -21.36 1.73 -12.21
C CYS A 155 -20.08 1.34 -11.45
N HIS A 156 -19.45 0.25 -11.88
CA HIS A 156 -18.19 -0.19 -11.28
C HIS A 156 -17.10 -0.22 -12.35
N LEU A 157 -16.08 0.63 -12.22
CA LEU A 157 -14.90 0.69 -13.07
C LEU A 157 -13.70 0.25 -12.22
N THR A 158 -13.29 -1.00 -12.38
CA THR A 158 -12.22 -1.61 -11.58
C THR A 158 -11.24 -2.41 -12.43
N ASP A 159 -10.09 -2.72 -11.88
CA ASP A 159 -9.06 -3.54 -12.53
C ASP A 159 -8.69 -2.99 -13.93
N VAL A 160 -8.45 -1.69 -13.98
CA VAL A 160 -8.14 -0.97 -15.23
C VAL A 160 -6.74 -1.35 -15.72
N HIS A 161 -5.79 -1.50 -14.78
CA HIS A 161 -4.39 -1.87 -15.02
C HIS A 161 -3.72 -1.06 -16.13
N CYS A 162 -3.88 0.27 -16.08
CA CYS A 162 -3.20 1.17 -17.02
C CYS A 162 -1.69 0.97 -17.00
N GLY A 163 -1.09 0.96 -18.18
CA GLY A 163 0.36 0.85 -18.38
C GLY A 163 0.86 -0.55 -18.70
N ILE A 164 0.08 -1.61 -18.49
CA ILE A 164 0.47 -2.94 -18.96
C ILE A 164 0.28 -3.07 -20.47
N GLU A 165 1.23 -3.70 -21.13
CA GLU A 165 1.14 -4.08 -22.53
C GLU A 165 0.91 -5.61 -22.65
N ILE A 166 -0.18 -6.00 -23.29
CA ILE A 166 -0.56 -7.40 -23.43
C ILE A 166 -0.69 -7.75 -24.92
N HIS A 167 0.12 -8.73 -25.34
CA HIS A 167 0.00 -9.34 -26.66
C HIS A 167 -0.01 -10.85 -26.52
N ASN A 168 -1.20 -11.45 -26.52
CA ASN A 168 -1.34 -12.90 -26.50
C ASN A 168 -2.47 -13.36 -27.42
N TRP A 169 -2.66 -14.68 -27.55
CA TRP A 169 -3.64 -15.28 -28.47
C TRP A 169 -5.10 -14.90 -28.16
N LYS A 170 -5.38 -14.44 -26.94
CA LYS A 170 -6.73 -14.14 -26.46
C LYS A 170 -6.99 -12.63 -26.37
N ASN A 171 -5.98 -11.84 -26.10
CA ASN A 171 -6.13 -10.43 -25.73
C ASN A 171 -4.98 -9.57 -26.26
N ASN A 172 -5.33 -8.41 -26.78
CA ASN A 172 -4.40 -7.31 -27.02
C ASN A 172 -4.82 -6.13 -26.13
N PHE A 173 -3.85 -5.51 -25.47
CA PHE A 173 -4.11 -4.36 -24.62
C PHE A 173 -2.88 -3.45 -24.59
N ASP A 174 -3.12 -2.17 -24.79
CA ASP A 174 -2.20 -1.06 -24.74
C ASP A 174 -3.00 0.21 -24.38
N GLU A 175 -2.36 1.38 -24.39
CA GLU A 175 -3.00 2.66 -24.08
C GLU A 175 -4.13 3.05 -25.06
N ASP A 176 -4.01 2.73 -26.33
CA ASP A 176 -5.03 3.03 -27.34
C ASP A 176 -6.25 2.14 -27.16
N ILE A 177 -6.03 0.87 -26.83
CA ILE A 177 -7.12 -0.06 -26.53
C ILE A 177 -7.79 0.30 -25.21
N LEU A 178 -7.01 0.68 -24.18
CA LEU A 178 -7.56 1.20 -22.92
C LEU A 178 -8.49 2.39 -23.19
N LYS A 179 -8.06 3.37 -23.97
CA LYS A 179 -8.87 4.52 -24.33
C LYS A 179 -10.19 4.11 -25.00
N LYS A 180 -10.12 3.21 -25.99
CA LYS A 180 -11.32 2.69 -26.68
C LYS A 180 -12.27 1.97 -25.72
N ARG A 181 -11.75 1.16 -24.79
CA ARG A 181 -12.55 0.47 -23.77
C ARG A 181 -13.23 1.44 -22.80
N ILE A 182 -12.55 2.48 -22.35
CA ILE A 182 -13.14 3.53 -21.50
C ILE A 182 -14.21 4.32 -22.29
N GLU A 183 -13.99 4.64 -23.56
CA GLU A 183 -14.99 5.27 -24.42
C GLU A 183 -16.22 4.38 -24.62
N LYS A 184 -16.02 3.05 -24.80
CA LYS A 184 -17.10 2.06 -24.91
C LYS A 184 -17.91 1.97 -23.61
N ILE A 185 -17.25 1.80 -22.45
CA ILE A 185 -17.91 1.79 -21.14
C ILE A 185 -18.76 3.05 -20.96
N THR A 186 -18.20 4.22 -21.30
CA THR A 186 -18.89 5.50 -21.20
C THR A 186 -20.16 5.50 -22.06
N SER A 187 -20.07 5.02 -23.31
CA SER A 187 -21.21 4.95 -24.22
C SER A 187 -22.27 3.97 -23.70
N ASP A 188 -21.87 2.77 -23.26
CA ASP A 188 -22.78 1.76 -22.73
C ASP A 188 -23.52 2.26 -21.47
N ILE A 189 -22.83 2.98 -20.58
CA ILE A 189 -23.44 3.64 -19.41
C ILE A 189 -24.51 4.65 -19.86
N LEU A 190 -24.23 5.47 -20.87
CA LEU A 190 -25.17 6.48 -21.36
C LEU A 190 -26.38 5.84 -22.07
N ASP A 191 -26.16 4.74 -22.78
CA ASP A 191 -27.23 3.96 -23.40
C ASP A 191 -28.15 3.32 -22.36
N ILE A 192 -27.58 2.68 -21.34
CA ILE A 192 -28.33 2.10 -20.22
C ILE A 192 -29.07 3.18 -19.45
N ARG A 193 -28.44 4.34 -19.22
CA ARG A 193 -29.08 5.49 -18.62
C ARG A 193 -30.32 5.93 -19.45
N GLY A 194 -30.17 5.98 -20.77
CA GLY A 194 -31.27 6.32 -21.67
C GLY A 194 -32.42 5.31 -21.63
N MET A 195 -32.09 4.00 -21.61
CA MET A 195 -33.10 2.93 -21.53
C MET A 195 -33.93 2.96 -20.25
N HIS A 196 -33.28 3.31 -19.11
CA HIS A 196 -33.92 3.30 -17.79
C HIS A 196 -34.30 4.70 -17.30
N GLU A 197 -33.99 5.73 -18.08
CA GLU A 197 -34.17 7.12 -17.70
C GLU A 197 -33.57 7.49 -16.33
N SER A 198 -32.44 6.78 -15.99
CA SER A 198 -31.85 6.87 -14.67
C SER A 198 -31.40 8.30 -14.34
N GLU A 199 -31.66 8.71 -13.09
CA GLU A 199 -31.52 10.08 -12.63
C GLU A 199 -30.09 10.43 -12.31
N ASN A 200 -29.48 9.65 -11.42
CA ASN A 200 -28.12 9.87 -10.94
C ASN A 200 -27.22 8.69 -11.29
N CYS A 201 -25.91 8.94 -11.24
CA CYS A 201 -24.89 7.93 -11.39
C CYS A 201 -24.00 7.84 -10.13
N TYR A 202 -23.85 6.65 -9.61
CA TYR A 202 -22.89 6.31 -8.57
C TYR A 202 -21.79 5.49 -9.22
N LEU A 203 -20.60 6.09 -9.35
CA LEU A 203 -19.44 5.46 -9.99
C LEU A 203 -18.41 5.08 -8.94
N VAL A 204 -18.14 3.79 -8.83
CA VAL A 204 -17.06 3.26 -8.00
C VAL A 204 -15.86 2.96 -8.88
N ILE A 205 -14.68 3.49 -8.52
CA ILE A 205 -13.44 3.34 -9.29
C ILE A 205 -12.38 2.68 -8.39
N GLY A 206 -11.76 1.61 -8.88
CA GLY A 206 -10.69 0.92 -8.15
C GLY A 206 -9.63 0.30 -9.05
N GLU A 207 -8.42 0.07 -8.49
CA GLU A 207 -7.29 -0.57 -9.17
C GLU A 207 -7.02 0.00 -10.57
N ILE A 208 -6.67 1.28 -10.64
CA ILE A 208 -6.50 1.95 -11.93
C ILE A 208 -5.16 1.67 -12.60
N LEU A 209 -4.12 1.27 -11.85
CA LEU A 209 -2.76 1.08 -12.34
C LEU A 209 -2.38 -0.38 -12.45
N SER A 210 -1.56 -0.71 -13.46
CA SER A 210 -0.83 -1.98 -13.49
C SER A 210 0.21 -2.04 -12.37
N GLY A 211 0.79 -0.91 -12.01
CA GLY A 211 1.68 -0.76 -10.88
C GLY A 211 3.04 -1.43 -11.08
N ILE A 212 3.72 -1.68 -9.97
CA ILE A 212 5.10 -2.20 -9.93
C ILE A 212 5.29 -3.37 -8.96
N ILE A 213 4.20 -3.97 -8.46
CA ILE A 213 4.25 -4.96 -7.37
C ILE A 213 4.92 -6.29 -7.75
N HIS A 214 4.96 -6.61 -9.03
CA HIS A 214 5.62 -7.79 -9.53
C HIS A 214 6.68 -7.42 -10.58
N ASN A 215 7.85 -8.06 -10.52
CA ASN A 215 8.91 -7.82 -11.49
C ASN A 215 8.47 -8.07 -12.94
N ASN A 216 7.61 -9.07 -13.16
CA ASN A 216 7.09 -9.38 -14.49
C ASN A 216 6.20 -8.25 -15.03
N LEU A 217 5.34 -7.66 -14.19
CA LEU A 217 4.52 -6.51 -14.58
C LEU A 217 5.39 -5.32 -14.96
N ARG A 218 6.43 -5.04 -14.15
CA ARG A 218 7.35 -3.94 -14.42
C ARG A 218 8.08 -4.07 -15.76
N LEU A 219 8.31 -5.29 -16.23
CA LEU A 219 8.90 -5.57 -17.55
C LEU A 219 7.87 -5.50 -18.69
N GLN A 220 6.58 -5.69 -18.38
CA GLN A 220 5.48 -5.64 -19.35
C GLN A 220 4.85 -4.23 -19.44
N ASN A 221 5.13 -3.35 -18.48
CA ASN A 221 4.65 -1.98 -18.52
C ASN A 221 5.44 -1.16 -19.54
N ASN A 222 4.74 -0.44 -20.39
CA ASN A 222 5.31 0.53 -21.32
C ASN A 222 5.38 1.96 -20.75
N MET A 223 4.78 2.17 -19.56
CA MET A 223 4.75 3.43 -18.82
C MET A 223 5.34 3.27 -17.43
N ASP A 224 6.03 4.27 -16.92
CA ASP A 224 6.36 4.33 -15.50
C ASP A 224 5.11 4.62 -14.63
N LEU A 225 5.25 4.49 -13.31
CA LEU A 225 4.12 4.60 -12.38
C LEU A 225 3.43 5.97 -12.42
N MET A 226 4.19 7.04 -12.63
CA MET A 226 3.66 8.41 -12.72
C MET A 226 2.96 8.67 -14.05
N GLU A 227 3.49 8.13 -15.13
CA GLU A 227 2.88 8.17 -16.46
C GLU A 227 1.56 7.40 -16.48
N GLN A 228 1.51 6.20 -15.88
CA GLN A 228 0.30 5.42 -15.71
C GLN A 228 -0.80 6.24 -15.00
N PHE A 229 -0.44 6.83 -13.85
CA PHE A 229 -1.38 7.63 -13.06
C PHE A 229 -1.90 8.84 -13.83
N LYS A 230 -1.00 9.61 -14.44
CA LYS A 230 -1.36 10.79 -15.23
C LYS A 230 -2.30 10.43 -16.38
N TYR A 231 -1.96 9.38 -17.14
CA TYR A 231 -2.73 8.99 -18.32
C TYR A 231 -4.15 8.53 -17.94
N VAL A 232 -4.29 7.61 -16.98
CA VAL A 232 -5.59 7.07 -16.59
C VAL A 232 -6.45 8.11 -15.89
N SER A 233 -5.87 9.01 -15.10
CA SER A 233 -6.60 10.08 -14.43
C SER A 233 -7.24 11.06 -15.44
N GLU A 234 -6.55 11.36 -16.54
CA GLU A 234 -7.11 12.17 -17.63
C GLU A 234 -8.20 11.42 -18.41
N LEU A 235 -8.05 10.11 -18.66
CA LEU A 235 -9.11 9.30 -19.28
C LEU A 235 -10.38 9.27 -18.43
N ILE A 236 -10.25 9.07 -17.12
CA ILE A 236 -11.37 9.10 -16.17
C ILE A 236 -12.00 10.50 -16.12
N SER A 237 -11.19 11.56 -16.15
CA SER A 237 -11.68 12.94 -16.20
C SER A 237 -12.50 13.21 -17.46
N ALA A 238 -12.04 12.75 -18.62
CA ALA A 238 -12.76 12.85 -19.88
C ALA A 238 -14.09 12.06 -19.86
N MET A 239 -14.10 10.86 -19.29
CA MET A 239 -15.29 10.05 -19.06
C MET A 239 -16.31 10.81 -18.20
N LEU A 240 -15.91 11.28 -17.02
CA LEU A 240 -16.78 12.04 -16.10
C LEU A 240 -17.35 13.29 -16.75
N SER A 241 -16.53 14.05 -17.46
CA SER A 241 -16.93 15.24 -18.20
C SER A 241 -18.00 14.96 -19.26
N ARG A 242 -17.87 13.87 -20.01
CA ARG A 242 -18.87 13.43 -20.97
C ARG A 242 -20.19 13.02 -20.29
N MET A 243 -20.08 12.29 -19.18
CA MET A 243 -21.23 11.82 -18.39
C MET A 243 -21.99 12.97 -17.72
N ALA A 244 -21.31 14.05 -17.30
CA ALA A 244 -21.91 15.20 -16.62
C ALA A 244 -23.07 15.84 -17.39
N ASN A 245 -23.07 15.77 -18.70
CA ASN A 245 -24.15 16.30 -19.53
C ASN A 245 -25.41 15.42 -19.56
N HIS A 246 -25.40 14.27 -18.95
CA HIS A 246 -26.45 13.27 -19.05
C HIS A 246 -27.13 12.90 -17.73
N PHE A 247 -26.48 13.15 -16.59
CA PHE A 247 -27.03 12.83 -15.27
C PHE A 247 -27.35 14.09 -14.48
N ASN A 248 -28.35 14.02 -13.60
CA ASN A 248 -28.62 15.08 -12.64
C ASN A 248 -27.45 15.28 -11.72
N HIS A 249 -26.89 14.18 -11.20
CA HIS A 249 -25.68 14.18 -10.37
C HIS A 249 -24.86 12.91 -10.57
N ILE A 250 -23.54 13.04 -10.45
CA ILE A 250 -22.59 11.93 -10.47
C ILE A 250 -21.83 11.92 -9.13
N TYR A 251 -21.94 10.81 -8.40
CA TYR A 251 -21.21 10.55 -7.17
C TYR A 251 -20.09 9.60 -7.48
N VAL A 252 -18.84 9.99 -7.20
CA VAL A 252 -17.65 9.17 -7.47
C VAL A 252 -17.03 8.72 -6.18
N TYR A 253 -16.85 7.41 -6.03
CA TYR A 253 -16.18 6.76 -4.91
C TYR A 253 -14.95 6.03 -5.42
N THR A 254 -13.93 5.87 -4.57
CA THR A 254 -12.71 5.13 -4.94
C THR A 254 -12.46 3.99 -3.95
N THR A 255 -11.99 2.85 -4.48
CA THR A 255 -11.62 1.67 -3.70
C THR A 255 -10.21 1.25 -4.09
N PRO A 256 -9.17 1.69 -3.35
CA PRO A 256 -7.78 1.39 -3.68
C PRO A 256 -7.50 -0.10 -3.80
N GLY A 257 -6.83 -0.47 -4.89
CA GLY A 257 -6.45 -1.85 -5.16
C GLY A 257 -5.05 -2.21 -4.68
N ASN A 258 -4.64 -3.45 -4.89
CA ASN A 258 -3.34 -3.92 -4.43
C ASN A 258 -2.20 -3.65 -5.42
N HIS A 259 -2.47 -3.44 -6.71
CA HIS A 259 -1.44 -3.16 -7.72
C HIS A 259 -0.86 -1.75 -7.61
N SER A 260 -1.65 -0.81 -7.13
CA SER A 260 -1.26 0.60 -7.03
C SER A 260 -0.34 0.94 -5.85
N ARG A 261 0.05 -0.04 -5.00
CA ARG A 261 1.05 0.21 -3.93
C ARG A 261 2.41 0.58 -4.51
N ILE A 262 3.08 1.53 -3.84
CA ILE A 262 4.41 2.02 -4.26
C ILE A 262 5.55 1.11 -3.84
N SER A 263 5.33 0.15 -2.93
CA SER A 263 6.32 -0.86 -2.56
C SER A 263 5.96 -2.22 -3.15
N PRO A 264 6.89 -2.91 -3.85
CA PRO A 264 6.69 -4.26 -4.34
C PRO A 264 6.46 -5.30 -3.24
N LYS A 265 7.09 -5.10 -2.08
CA LYS A 265 6.96 -6.02 -0.96
C LYS A 265 5.79 -5.63 -0.07
N LYS A 266 4.84 -6.55 0.09
CA LYS A 266 3.64 -6.33 0.88
C LYS A 266 3.95 -5.98 2.34
N GLU A 267 4.95 -6.61 2.93
CA GLU A 267 5.37 -6.43 4.32
C GLU A 267 6.04 -5.07 4.58
N GLU A 268 6.52 -4.42 3.50
CA GLU A 268 7.15 -3.10 3.55
C GLU A 268 6.18 -1.99 3.08
N SER A 269 4.97 -2.36 2.63
CA SER A 269 3.96 -1.42 2.15
C SER A 269 3.07 -0.97 3.29
N LEU A 270 2.87 0.33 3.38
CA LEU A 270 1.86 0.92 4.26
C LEU A 270 0.56 1.10 3.45
N ASP A 271 -0.59 0.89 4.06
CA ASP A 271 -1.89 0.97 3.36
C ASP A 271 -2.12 2.34 2.69
N GLY A 272 -1.61 3.42 3.27
CA GLY A 272 -1.66 4.77 2.67
C GLY A 272 -0.62 5.04 1.57
N GLU A 273 0.35 4.15 1.34
CA GLU A 273 1.35 4.25 0.27
C GLU A 273 0.84 3.54 -1.00
N ASN A 274 -0.25 4.06 -1.53
CA ASN A 274 -0.97 3.53 -2.67
C ASN A 274 -1.35 4.68 -3.61
N MET A 275 -1.03 4.55 -4.88
CA MET A 275 -1.27 5.60 -5.88
C MET A 275 -2.76 5.86 -6.12
N ASP A 276 -3.63 4.85 -5.97
CA ASP A 276 -5.09 5.05 -6.13
C ASP A 276 -5.65 6.05 -5.11
N VAL A 277 -5.00 6.20 -3.94
CA VAL A 277 -5.39 7.20 -2.92
C VAL A 277 -5.23 8.64 -3.44
N LEU A 278 -4.43 8.86 -4.48
CA LEU A 278 -4.24 10.17 -5.08
C LEU A 278 -5.36 10.54 -6.06
N LEU A 279 -6.09 9.55 -6.61
CA LEU A 279 -7.12 9.77 -7.61
C LEU A 279 -8.25 10.71 -7.13
N PRO A 280 -8.82 10.57 -5.93
CA PRO A 280 -9.84 11.50 -5.44
C PRO A 280 -9.35 12.95 -5.39
N PHE A 281 -8.09 13.19 -4.99
CA PHE A 281 -7.52 14.54 -4.96
C PHE A 281 -7.35 15.12 -6.35
N TYR A 282 -6.86 14.31 -7.28
CA TYR A 282 -6.73 14.68 -8.67
C TYR A 282 -8.10 15.05 -9.27
N LEU A 283 -9.10 14.19 -9.10
CA LEU A 283 -10.43 14.40 -9.63
C LEU A 283 -11.13 15.60 -8.98
N LYS A 284 -10.97 15.85 -7.67
CA LYS A 284 -11.49 17.04 -7.00
C LYS A 284 -10.92 18.33 -7.61
N ALA A 285 -9.60 18.37 -7.85
CA ALA A 285 -8.98 19.52 -8.49
C ALA A 285 -9.41 19.69 -9.96
N ARG A 286 -9.51 18.57 -10.69
CA ARG A 286 -9.84 18.58 -12.12
C ARG A 286 -11.29 18.91 -12.40
N MET A 287 -12.22 18.45 -11.56
CA MET A 287 -13.67 18.59 -11.72
C MET A 287 -14.29 19.76 -10.93
N GLN A 288 -13.50 20.57 -10.23
CA GLN A 288 -14.01 21.61 -9.31
C GLN A 288 -14.96 22.62 -9.93
N ASN A 289 -14.97 22.78 -11.25
CA ASN A 289 -15.85 23.71 -11.98
C ASN A 289 -17.08 23.01 -12.60
N ILE A 290 -17.33 21.73 -12.24
CA ILE A 290 -18.48 20.97 -12.75
C ILE A 290 -19.39 20.65 -11.56
N ASP A 291 -20.47 21.42 -11.43
CA ASP A 291 -21.32 21.46 -10.22
C ASP A 291 -22.07 20.15 -9.94
N ASN A 292 -22.33 19.32 -10.95
CA ASN A 292 -23.07 18.08 -10.81
C ASN A 292 -22.16 16.83 -10.69
N ILE A 293 -20.89 17.01 -10.33
CA ILE A 293 -19.98 15.91 -9.96
C ILE A 293 -19.51 16.10 -8.53
N THR A 294 -19.68 15.09 -7.71
CA THR A 294 -19.14 15.04 -6.34
C THR A 294 -18.16 13.89 -6.21
N ILE A 295 -16.91 14.20 -5.88
CA ILE A 295 -15.92 13.20 -5.52
C ILE A 295 -16.01 12.96 -4.01
N CYS A 296 -16.49 11.78 -3.64
CA CYS A 296 -16.81 11.40 -2.27
C CYS A 296 -15.58 10.83 -1.55
N ASP A 297 -15.47 11.13 -0.27
CA ASP A 297 -14.41 10.55 0.59
C ASP A 297 -14.94 9.32 1.33
N ASN A 298 -14.10 8.29 1.47
CA ASN A 298 -14.35 7.17 2.35
C ASN A 298 -14.00 7.59 3.79
N THR A 299 -15.01 7.87 4.60
CA THR A 299 -14.82 8.53 5.91
C THR A 299 -14.54 7.56 7.06
N ILE A 300 -14.91 6.28 6.92
CA ILE A 300 -14.79 5.27 7.98
C ILE A 300 -13.54 4.41 7.76
N GLU A 301 -13.40 3.85 6.56
CA GLU A 301 -12.29 3.00 6.17
C GLU A 301 -11.82 3.40 4.75
N PRO A 302 -10.56 3.80 4.55
CA PRO A 302 -10.09 4.32 3.26
C PRO A 302 -10.27 3.37 2.07
N GLU A 303 -10.23 2.05 2.31
CA GLU A 303 -10.37 1.02 1.27
C GLU A 303 -11.81 0.60 0.99
N ILE A 304 -12.78 1.09 1.79
CA ILE A 304 -14.18 0.66 1.70
C ILE A 304 -15.08 1.88 1.50
N ALA A 305 -15.72 1.97 0.36
CA ALA A 305 -16.75 2.95 0.11
C ALA A 305 -18.09 2.47 0.68
N MET A 306 -18.74 3.33 1.46
CA MET A 306 -20.05 3.07 2.07
C MET A 306 -20.99 4.22 1.78
N PHE A 307 -22.08 3.94 1.09
CA PHE A 307 -23.06 4.95 0.69
C PHE A 307 -24.47 4.36 0.53
N ASN A 308 -25.44 5.22 0.29
CA ASN A 308 -26.83 4.81 0.11
C ASN A 308 -27.35 5.24 -1.26
N ILE A 309 -28.03 4.33 -1.97
CA ILE A 309 -28.73 4.59 -3.21
C ILE A 309 -30.20 4.24 -2.99
N ARG A 310 -31.07 5.22 -3.03
CA ARG A 310 -32.54 5.03 -2.91
C ARG A 310 -32.96 4.15 -1.73
N GLY A 311 -32.31 4.33 -0.58
CA GLY A 311 -32.60 3.54 0.62
C GLY A 311 -31.80 2.23 0.73
N ASN A 312 -31.06 1.83 -0.28
CA ASN A 312 -30.23 0.62 -0.27
C ASN A 312 -28.80 0.94 0.16
N ASN A 313 -28.28 0.23 1.14
CA ASN A 313 -26.88 0.36 1.61
C ASN A 313 -25.95 -0.35 0.64
N VAL A 314 -25.05 0.40 0.02
CA VAL A 314 -24.04 -0.10 -0.93
C VAL A 314 -22.67 0.00 -0.29
N PHE A 315 -21.96 -1.12 -0.25
CA PHE A 315 -20.58 -1.18 0.17
C PHE A 315 -19.72 -1.62 -1.02
N ALA A 316 -18.56 -1.03 -1.18
CA ALA A 316 -17.63 -1.39 -2.24
C ALA A 316 -16.21 -1.46 -1.70
N THR A 317 -15.47 -2.47 -2.15
CA THR A 317 -14.03 -2.62 -1.89
C THR A 317 -13.39 -3.29 -3.10
N HIS A 318 -12.07 -3.16 -3.25
CA HIS A 318 -11.38 -3.85 -4.33
C HIS A 318 -11.51 -5.38 -4.25
N GLY A 319 -11.55 -5.98 -3.06
CA GLY A 319 -11.81 -7.42 -2.89
C GLY A 319 -10.57 -8.31 -2.75
N HIS A 320 -9.37 -7.76 -2.70
CA HIS A 320 -8.14 -8.55 -2.49
C HIS A 320 -7.97 -9.09 -1.06
N LYS A 321 -8.71 -8.53 -0.09
CA LYS A 321 -8.77 -8.98 1.31
C LYS A 321 -10.03 -9.80 1.61
N ASP A 322 -10.99 -9.87 0.67
CA ASP A 322 -12.32 -10.42 0.89
C ASP A 322 -12.66 -11.53 -0.09
N SER A 323 -13.58 -12.38 0.28
CA SER A 323 -14.22 -13.32 -0.63
C SER A 323 -15.72 -13.04 -0.73
N PRO A 324 -16.37 -13.30 -1.89
CA PRO A 324 -17.80 -13.06 -2.05
C PRO A 324 -18.63 -13.75 -0.97
N SER A 325 -18.22 -14.94 -0.53
CA SER A 325 -18.93 -15.72 0.50
C SER A 325 -18.86 -15.12 1.91
N ASN A 326 -17.80 -14.35 2.23
CA ASN A 326 -17.52 -13.87 3.59
C ASN A 326 -17.73 -12.37 3.75
N VAL A 327 -17.65 -11.59 2.66
CA VAL A 327 -17.62 -10.13 2.72
C VAL A 327 -18.86 -9.53 3.40
N VAL A 328 -20.04 -10.10 3.15
CA VAL A 328 -21.30 -9.63 3.76
C VAL A 328 -21.26 -9.79 5.27
N GLN A 329 -20.80 -10.94 5.77
CA GLN A 329 -20.67 -11.20 7.19
C GLN A 329 -19.59 -10.29 7.80
N ASN A 330 -18.42 -10.19 7.16
CA ASN A 330 -17.33 -9.36 7.63
C ASN A 330 -17.77 -7.90 7.79
N PHE A 331 -18.38 -7.32 6.76
CA PHE A 331 -18.81 -5.92 6.81
C PHE A 331 -19.95 -5.69 7.80
N THR A 332 -20.91 -6.62 7.90
CA THR A 332 -21.97 -6.52 8.89
C THR A 332 -21.39 -6.50 10.31
N MET A 333 -20.39 -7.34 10.59
CA MET A 333 -19.75 -7.40 11.91
C MET A 333 -18.84 -6.20 12.18
N MET A 334 -18.12 -5.70 11.17
CA MET A 334 -17.23 -4.55 11.29
C MET A 334 -18.00 -3.24 11.53
N PHE A 335 -19.05 -3.02 10.78
CA PHE A 335 -19.74 -1.73 10.73
C PHE A 335 -21.10 -1.72 11.45
N ASN A 336 -21.57 -2.87 11.92
CA ASN A 336 -22.90 -3.05 12.50
C ASN A 336 -24.05 -2.59 11.57
N VAL A 337 -23.80 -2.65 10.26
CA VAL A 337 -24.76 -2.34 9.21
C VAL A 337 -24.68 -3.44 8.16
N LYS A 338 -25.84 -4.03 7.83
CA LYS A 338 -25.90 -5.02 6.73
C LYS A 338 -25.98 -4.28 5.40
N PRO A 339 -25.08 -4.57 4.43
CA PRO A 339 -25.22 -4.07 3.08
C PRO A 339 -26.37 -4.76 2.34
N ASP A 340 -27.04 -4.04 1.45
CA ASP A 340 -27.99 -4.57 0.46
C ASP A 340 -27.25 -4.99 -0.81
N ILE A 341 -26.20 -4.26 -1.16
CA ILE A 341 -25.34 -4.51 -2.32
C ILE A 341 -23.89 -4.38 -1.91
N VAL A 342 -23.04 -5.30 -2.37
CA VAL A 342 -21.57 -5.25 -2.24
C VAL A 342 -20.94 -5.31 -3.63
N LEU A 343 -20.03 -4.39 -3.95
CA LEU A 343 -19.21 -4.42 -5.14
C LEU A 343 -17.80 -4.93 -4.84
N LEU A 344 -17.30 -5.84 -5.66
CA LEU A 344 -15.93 -6.40 -5.60
C LEU A 344 -15.27 -6.37 -6.98
N GLY A 345 -13.98 -6.05 -7.05
CA GLY A 345 -13.09 -6.26 -8.19
C GLY A 345 -12.17 -7.47 -7.97
N HIS A 346 -10.91 -7.32 -8.38
CA HIS A 346 -9.78 -8.23 -8.12
C HIS A 346 -9.83 -9.60 -8.79
N ARG A 347 -11.00 -10.14 -9.05
CA ARG A 347 -11.15 -11.50 -9.60
C ARG A 347 -11.20 -11.54 -11.12
N HIS A 348 -11.22 -10.39 -11.77
CA HIS A 348 -11.18 -10.20 -13.22
C HIS A 348 -12.30 -10.94 -13.97
N THR A 349 -13.47 -11.10 -13.33
CA THR A 349 -14.64 -11.74 -13.95
C THR A 349 -15.93 -11.14 -13.42
N ASN A 350 -16.89 -10.90 -14.32
CA ASN A 350 -18.24 -10.51 -13.93
C ASN A 350 -18.96 -11.70 -13.30
N ALA A 351 -19.49 -11.48 -12.11
CA ALA A 351 -20.30 -12.47 -11.40
C ALA A 351 -21.27 -11.79 -10.44
N MET A 352 -22.34 -12.48 -10.11
CA MET A 352 -23.24 -12.04 -9.05
C MET A 352 -23.72 -13.25 -8.24
N GLU A 353 -23.70 -13.12 -6.95
CA GLU A 353 -24.30 -14.09 -6.03
C GLU A 353 -25.15 -13.38 -4.95
N THR A 354 -26.03 -14.13 -4.29
CA THR A 354 -26.84 -13.61 -3.20
C THR A 354 -26.39 -14.27 -1.90
N VAL A 355 -25.91 -13.47 -0.95
CA VAL A 355 -25.45 -13.94 0.37
C VAL A 355 -26.28 -13.24 1.44
N TYR A 356 -27.08 -13.96 2.22
CA TYR A 356 -27.98 -13.39 3.25
C TYR A 356 -28.84 -12.22 2.73
N ASP A 357 -29.46 -12.40 1.56
CA ASP A 357 -30.26 -11.38 0.82
C ASP A 357 -29.46 -10.19 0.28
N THR A 358 -28.17 -10.09 0.54
CA THR A 358 -27.27 -9.08 -0.06
C THR A 358 -26.85 -9.53 -1.45
N LYS A 359 -26.87 -8.62 -2.42
CA LYS A 359 -26.34 -8.84 -3.77
C LYS A 359 -24.84 -8.55 -3.75
N VAL A 360 -24.02 -9.58 -3.91
CA VAL A 360 -22.57 -9.45 -4.08
C VAL A 360 -22.26 -9.50 -5.58
N ILE A 361 -21.83 -8.36 -6.11
CA ILE A 361 -21.55 -8.15 -7.53
C ILE A 361 -20.04 -8.04 -7.71
N GLN A 362 -19.47 -8.85 -8.56
CA GLN A 362 -18.09 -8.76 -8.98
C GLN A 362 -18.01 -8.13 -10.37
N SER A 363 -17.08 -7.20 -10.55
CA SER A 363 -16.74 -6.69 -11.89
C SER A 363 -15.43 -7.27 -12.37
N GLY A 364 -15.37 -7.50 -13.67
CA GLY A 364 -14.21 -8.02 -14.35
C GLY A 364 -13.10 -7.00 -14.50
N CYS A 365 -12.25 -7.17 -15.48
CA CYS A 365 -11.04 -6.41 -15.70
C CYS A 365 -11.11 -5.65 -17.03
N VAL A 366 -10.75 -4.36 -17.02
CA VAL A 366 -10.69 -3.55 -18.25
C VAL A 366 -9.53 -3.99 -19.14
N SER A 367 -8.38 -4.33 -18.56
CA SER A 367 -7.21 -4.79 -19.35
C SER A 367 -7.42 -6.16 -19.97
N GLY A 368 -8.33 -7.00 -19.42
CA GLY A 368 -8.54 -8.37 -19.84
C GLY A 368 -7.45 -9.33 -19.36
N SER A 369 -7.36 -10.52 -19.96
CA SER A 369 -6.45 -11.57 -19.51
C SER A 369 -5.02 -11.33 -19.98
N ASP A 370 -4.10 -11.25 -19.01
CA ASP A 370 -2.66 -11.18 -19.22
C ASP A 370 -1.98 -12.57 -19.29
N GLN A 371 -0.67 -12.58 -19.30
CA GLN A 371 0.10 -13.83 -19.32
C GLN A 371 -0.01 -14.60 -18.00
N PHE A 372 -0.16 -13.92 -16.88
CA PHE A 372 -0.35 -14.55 -15.57
C PHE A 372 -1.70 -15.28 -15.52
N ALA A 373 -2.79 -14.63 -15.91
CA ALA A 373 -4.11 -15.23 -16.01
C ALA A 373 -4.10 -16.49 -16.91
N THR A 374 -3.38 -16.43 -18.03
CA THR A 374 -3.20 -17.59 -18.93
C THR A 374 -2.44 -18.72 -18.22
N SER A 375 -1.38 -18.41 -17.46
CA SER A 375 -0.56 -19.40 -16.76
C SER A 375 -1.34 -20.18 -15.69
N ILE A 376 -2.27 -19.51 -15.00
CA ILE A 376 -3.15 -20.12 -13.99
C ILE A 376 -4.49 -20.61 -14.55
N ARG A 377 -4.67 -20.54 -15.89
CA ARG A 377 -5.88 -20.99 -16.63
C ARG A 377 -7.18 -20.28 -16.23
N LYS A 378 -7.08 -19.00 -15.84
CA LYS A 378 -8.22 -18.11 -15.52
C LYS A 378 -8.32 -17.02 -16.58
N VAL A 379 -8.73 -17.40 -17.78
CA VAL A 379 -8.81 -16.49 -18.94
C VAL A 379 -10.24 -16.04 -19.13
N ASN A 380 -10.48 -14.72 -18.97
CA ASN A 380 -11.78 -14.09 -19.18
C ASN A 380 -11.69 -13.00 -20.26
N ARG A 381 -12.84 -12.58 -20.76
CA ARG A 381 -12.95 -11.38 -21.61
C ARG A 381 -12.74 -10.12 -20.77
N PRO A 382 -12.33 -9.02 -21.38
CA PRO A 382 -12.41 -7.71 -20.73
C PRO A 382 -13.87 -7.31 -20.55
N GLU A 383 -14.28 -7.04 -19.33
CA GLU A 383 -15.69 -6.81 -18.97
C GLU A 383 -15.81 -5.99 -17.70
N GLN A 384 -16.95 -5.28 -17.58
CA GLN A 384 -17.31 -4.49 -16.38
C GLN A 384 -18.80 -4.68 -16.09
N THR A 385 -19.29 -4.16 -14.95
CA THR A 385 -20.69 -4.23 -14.58
C THR A 385 -21.33 -2.86 -14.42
N VAL A 386 -22.59 -2.74 -14.86
CA VAL A 386 -23.47 -1.62 -14.58
C VAL A 386 -24.78 -2.14 -14.01
N SER A 387 -25.18 -1.62 -12.87
CA SER A 387 -26.39 -1.99 -12.16
C SER A 387 -27.41 -0.86 -12.21
N VAL A 388 -28.67 -1.19 -12.39
CA VAL A 388 -29.81 -0.27 -12.27
C VAL A 388 -30.46 -0.51 -10.91
N ILE A 389 -30.52 0.54 -10.09
CA ILE A 389 -31.00 0.48 -8.71
C ILE A 389 -32.30 1.28 -8.60
N GLY A 390 -33.31 0.66 -8.03
CA GLY A 390 -34.56 1.31 -7.66
C GLY A 390 -34.80 1.31 -6.16
N ASP A 391 -35.93 1.81 -5.72
CA ASP A 391 -36.30 1.90 -4.29
C ASP A 391 -36.37 0.53 -3.57
N LYS A 392 -36.51 -0.56 -4.33
CA LYS A 392 -36.59 -1.95 -3.79
C LYS A 392 -35.30 -2.76 -4.02
N GLY A 393 -34.20 -2.09 -4.38
CA GLY A 393 -32.90 -2.76 -4.64
C GLY A 393 -32.54 -2.84 -6.11
N LEU A 394 -31.73 -3.84 -6.43
CA LEU A 394 -31.23 -4.11 -7.77
C LEU A 394 -32.40 -4.50 -8.70
N ILE A 395 -32.59 -3.73 -9.77
CA ILE A 395 -33.57 -4.01 -10.84
C ILE A 395 -32.96 -4.92 -11.89
N CYS A 396 -31.80 -4.55 -12.42
CA CYS A 396 -31.04 -5.38 -13.36
C CYS A 396 -29.55 -5.10 -13.28
N LEU A 397 -28.77 -6.06 -13.77
CA LEU A 397 -27.32 -6.02 -13.88
C LEU A 397 -26.95 -6.21 -15.35
N TYR A 398 -26.17 -5.30 -15.90
CA TYR A 398 -25.60 -5.38 -17.22
C TYR A 398 -24.18 -5.92 -17.19
N ASP A 399 -23.92 -6.90 -18.02
CA ASP A 399 -22.62 -7.43 -18.36
C ASP A 399 -22.05 -6.66 -19.55
N ILE A 400 -21.11 -5.76 -19.30
CA ILE A 400 -20.51 -4.88 -20.31
C ILE A 400 -19.24 -5.54 -20.84
N GLN A 401 -19.29 -6.08 -22.04
CA GLN A 401 -18.15 -6.69 -22.72
C GLN A 401 -17.38 -5.63 -23.51
N LEU A 402 -16.04 -5.65 -23.41
CA LEU A 402 -15.15 -4.59 -23.90
C LEU A 402 -14.25 -5.01 -25.08
N ASP A 403 -14.47 -6.21 -25.63
CA ASP A 403 -13.77 -6.72 -26.82
C ASP A 403 -14.53 -6.42 -28.14
#